data_3acf17fabd483a897c5a06370a78febc
#
_entry.id   3acf17fabd483a897c5a06370a78febc
#
_cell.length_a   1.000
_cell.length_b   1.000
_cell.length_c   1.000
_cell.angle_alpha   90.00
_cell.angle_beta   90.00
_cell.angle_gamma   90.00
#
_symmetry.space_group_name_H-M   'P 1'
#
loop_
_entity.id
_entity.type
_entity.pdbx_description
1 polymer ?
#
loop_
_entity_poly.entity_id
_entity_poly.type
_entity_poly.pdbx_seq_one_letter_code
_entity_poly.pdbx_strand_id
1 'polypeptide(L)'
;MQALVTGGAGFVGTNLIKRLLKEGHKVISLDNYSTGKKENEQDGCKYYELDLSSKSSLGSLDSISVVNQISKFDVIFHLAAKARIVPSIQNPKKSLFNNINSTINILEFVRKNNTPVVYAGSSSSHGDIYANPYTFTKWNGEELCKLYSNVYNLPTTICRFYNVYGDHQLTDGAYCTVLGVFERLHQMGNKEETLHMLVIS
;
A
#
# COMPACT_ATOMS: atom_id res chain seq x y z
N MET A 1 -2.06 18.84 8.83
CA MET A 1 -0.82 18.07 8.69
C MET A 1 -0.46 17.88 7.22
N GLN A 2 0.80 17.51 6.96
CA GLN A 2 1.29 17.19 5.64
C GLN A 2 1.64 15.69 5.59
N ALA A 3 0.86 14.92 4.84
CA ALA A 3 0.99 13.47 4.75
C ALA A 3 1.60 13.03 3.41
N LEU A 4 2.41 11.98 3.46
CA LEU A 4 2.83 11.21 2.30
C LEU A 4 2.08 9.89 2.29
N VAL A 5 1.45 9.54 1.18
CA VAL A 5 0.75 8.26 0.99
C VAL A 5 1.43 7.50 -0.14
N THR A 6 2.01 6.35 0.14
CA THR A 6 2.54 5.47 -0.89
C THR A 6 1.49 4.46 -1.32
N GLY A 7 1.38 4.15 -2.59
CA GLY A 7 0.29 3.35 -3.13
C GLY A 7 -1.05 4.11 -3.17
N GLY A 8 -0.99 5.44 -3.36
CA GLY A 8 -2.16 6.30 -3.25
C GLY A 8 -3.17 6.19 -4.38
N ALA A 9 -2.79 5.66 -5.55
CA ALA A 9 -3.70 5.37 -6.65
C ALA A 9 -4.34 3.97 -6.56
N GLY A 10 -3.99 3.20 -5.53
CA GLY A 10 -4.60 1.91 -5.20
C GLY A 10 -5.88 2.07 -4.37
N PHE A 11 -6.60 0.96 -4.15
CA PHE A 11 -7.88 0.94 -3.44
C PHE A 11 -7.83 1.64 -2.07
N VAL A 12 -6.99 1.18 -1.16
CA VAL A 12 -6.92 1.74 0.21
C VAL A 12 -6.35 3.15 0.20
N GLY A 13 -5.32 3.40 -0.64
CA GLY A 13 -4.68 4.70 -0.76
C GLY A 13 -5.63 5.79 -1.23
N THR A 14 -6.45 5.51 -2.22
CA THR A 14 -7.46 6.44 -2.75
C THR A 14 -8.45 6.87 -1.66
N ASN A 15 -9.00 5.90 -0.93
CA ASN A 15 -9.95 6.19 0.15
C ASN A 15 -9.31 6.98 1.30
N LEU A 16 -8.07 6.66 1.66
CA LEU A 16 -7.31 7.41 2.66
C LEU A 16 -7.07 8.86 2.20
N ILE A 17 -6.63 9.06 0.96
CA ILE A 17 -6.38 10.40 0.41
C ILE A 17 -7.66 11.23 0.40
N LYS A 18 -8.78 10.67 -0.07
CA LYS A 18 -10.10 11.33 -0.01
C LYS A 18 -10.43 11.82 1.39
N ARG A 19 -10.21 10.97 2.40
CA ARG A 19 -10.48 11.31 3.79
C ARG A 19 -9.56 12.40 4.31
N LEU A 20 -8.26 12.31 4.06
CA LEU A 20 -7.27 13.30 4.48
C LEU A 20 -7.54 14.68 3.87
N LEU A 21 -7.86 14.74 2.57
CA LEU A 21 -8.21 15.99 1.88
C LEU A 21 -9.49 16.60 2.46
N LYS A 22 -10.53 15.79 2.72
CA LYS A 22 -11.78 16.23 3.35
C LYS A 22 -11.56 16.84 4.73
N GLU A 23 -10.55 16.38 5.46
CA GLU A 23 -10.16 16.92 6.76
C GLU A 23 -9.19 18.11 6.68
N GLY A 24 -8.94 18.62 5.46
CA GLY A 24 -8.11 19.81 5.24
C GLY A 24 -6.60 19.55 5.31
N HIS A 25 -6.17 18.30 5.16
CA HIS A 25 -4.75 17.96 5.17
C HIS A 25 -4.12 18.12 3.79
N LYS A 26 -2.82 18.46 3.75
CA LYS A 26 -2.03 18.46 2.52
C LYS A 26 -1.52 17.04 2.26
N VAL A 27 -1.72 16.53 1.06
CA VAL A 27 -1.36 15.15 0.72
C VAL A 27 -0.50 15.10 -0.53
N ILE A 28 0.57 14.32 -0.45
CA ILE A 28 1.38 13.91 -1.60
C ILE A 28 1.27 12.39 -1.71
N SER A 29 1.14 11.90 -2.94
CA SER A 29 1.05 10.48 -3.23
C SER A 29 2.21 10.01 -4.09
N LEU A 30 2.72 8.82 -3.79
CA LEU A 30 3.69 8.09 -4.62
C LEU A 30 3.07 6.76 -5.04
N ASP A 31 3.03 6.52 -6.34
CA ASP A 31 2.53 5.26 -6.90
C ASP A 31 3.31 4.93 -8.18
N ASN A 32 3.55 3.68 -8.48
CA ASN A 32 4.14 3.27 -9.75
C ASN A 32 3.08 2.76 -10.74
N TYR A 33 1.81 2.92 -10.41
CA TYR A 33 0.62 2.54 -11.19
C TYR A 33 0.61 1.08 -11.66
N SER A 34 1.36 0.23 -10.99
CA SER A 34 1.43 -1.20 -11.35
C SER A 34 0.16 -1.99 -11.03
N THR A 35 -0.66 -1.48 -10.12
CA THR A 35 -2.01 -1.96 -9.77
C THR A 35 -2.96 -0.80 -9.47
N GLY A 36 -2.43 0.36 -9.09
CA GLY A 36 -3.17 1.61 -8.98
C GLY A 36 -3.56 2.14 -10.36
N LYS A 37 -4.56 2.99 -10.41
CA LYS A 37 -5.10 3.55 -11.64
C LYS A 37 -5.07 5.08 -11.59
N LYS A 38 -4.73 5.73 -12.72
CA LYS A 38 -4.70 7.20 -12.79
C LYS A 38 -6.09 7.82 -12.56
N GLU A 39 -7.16 7.14 -12.94
CA GLU A 39 -8.54 7.55 -12.69
C GLU A 39 -8.91 7.61 -11.20
N ASN A 40 -8.10 7.03 -10.32
CA ASN A 40 -8.27 7.11 -8.88
C ASN A 40 -7.61 8.33 -8.25
N GLU A 41 -6.89 9.14 -9.02
CA GLU A 41 -6.26 10.36 -8.51
C GLU A 41 -7.32 11.34 -8.00
N GLN A 42 -7.02 12.00 -6.90
CA GLN A 42 -7.94 12.91 -6.22
C GLN A 42 -7.48 14.36 -6.39
N ASP A 43 -8.40 15.22 -6.77
CA ASP A 43 -8.16 16.67 -6.84
C ASP A 43 -7.68 17.19 -5.48
N GLY A 44 -6.62 18.01 -5.50
CA GLY A 44 -5.99 18.54 -4.29
C GLY A 44 -4.86 17.67 -3.72
N CYS A 45 -4.63 16.46 -4.23
CA CYS A 45 -3.45 15.65 -3.94
C CYS A 45 -2.43 15.77 -5.08
N LYS A 46 -1.14 15.89 -4.74
CA LYS A 46 -0.06 15.82 -5.74
C LYS A 46 0.42 14.39 -5.89
N TYR A 47 0.35 13.86 -7.12
CA TYR A 47 0.82 12.51 -7.44
C TYR A 47 2.16 12.56 -8.15
N TYR A 48 3.05 11.64 -7.76
CA TYR A 48 4.33 11.39 -8.41
C TYR A 48 4.43 9.91 -8.77
N GLU A 49 4.73 9.63 -10.04
CA GLU A 49 4.99 8.28 -10.51
C GLU A 49 6.39 7.85 -10.08
N LEU A 50 6.48 6.93 -9.12
CA LEU A 50 7.74 6.47 -8.55
C LEU A 50 7.67 5.01 -8.14
N ASP A 51 8.63 4.21 -8.60
CA ASP A 51 8.85 2.85 -8.09
C ASP A 51 9.75 2.90 -6.85
N LEU A 52 9.14 2.73 -5.69
CA LEU A 52 9.82 2.76 -4.40
C LEU A 52 10.81 1.59 -4.20
N SER A 53 10.73 0.53 -4.97
CA SER A 53 11.66 -0.59 -4.88
C SER A 53 12.99 -0.36 -5.61
N SER A 54 13.08 0.70 -6.42
CA SER A 54 14.27 1.00 -7.20
C SER A 54 15.41 1.55 -6.32
N LYS A 55 16.66 1.34 -6.76
CA LYS A 55 17.85 1.87 -6.07
C LYS A 55 17.90 3.40 -6.03
N SER A 56 17.29 4.08 -6.99
CA SER A 56 17.25 5.55 -7.09
C SER A 56 16.12 6.19 -6.29
N SER A 57 15.24 5.40 -5.70
CA SER A 57 14.03 5.94 -5.05
C SER A 57 14.32 6.89 -3.89
N LEU A 58 15.37 6.65 -3.11
CA LEU A 58 15.78 7.56 -2.01
C LEU A 58 16.13 8.96 -2.53
N GLY A 59 16.92 9.06 -3.60
CA GLY A 59 17.24 10.34 -4.23
C GLY A 59 16.01 11.04 -4.81
N SER A 60 15.07 10.27 -5.38
CA SER A 60 13.80 10.79 -5.87
C SER A 60 12.92 11.30 -4.74
N LEU A 61 12.86 10.62 -3.60
CA LEU A 61 12.13 11.07 -2.41
C LEU A 61 12.69 12.38 -1.85
N ASP A 62 14.01 12.50 -1.77
CA ASP A 62 14.69 13.73 -1.35
C ASP A 62 14.35 14.88 -2.33
N SER A 63 14.39 14.62 -3.65
CA SER A 63 14.05 15.60 -4.69
C SER A 63 12.60 16.07 -4.61
N ILE A 64 11.65 15.14 -4.40
CA ILE A 64 10.23 15.47 -4.23
C ILE A 64 10.02 16.37 -3.00
N SER A 65 10.73 16.10 -1.90
CA SER A 65 10.66 16.93 -0.72
C SER A 65 11.16 18.36 -0.99
N VAL A 66 12.29 18.50 -1.71
CA VAL A 66 12.83 19.81 -2.10
C VAL A 66 11.89 20.57 -3.03
N VAL A 67 11.40 19.93 -4.09
CA VAL A 67 10.47 20.56 -5.07
C VAL A 67 9.20 21.08 -4.40
N ASN A 68 8.68 20.36 -3.41
CA ASN A 68 7.48 20.78 -2.68
C ASN A 68 7.79 21.66 -1.47
N GLN A 69 9.06 22.07 -1.25
CA GLN A 69 9.49 22.88 -0.11
C GLN A 69 9.11 22.23 1.24
N ILE A 70 9.21 20.91 1.31
CA ILE A 70 8.85 20.14 2.49
C ILE A 70 10.11 19.81 3.26
N SER A 71 10.30 20.46 4.41
CA SER A 71 11.39 20.12 5.33
C SER A 71 11.14 18.76 6.02
N LYS A 72 9.87 18.41 6.25
CA LYS A 72 9.46 17.20 6.95
C LYS A 72 7.99 16.88 6.67
N PHE A 73 7.67 15.60 6.42
CA PHE A 73 6.29 15.12 6.50
C PHE A 73 5.91 14.91 7.98
N ASP A 74 4.65 15.19 8.31
CA ASP A 74 4.13 14.91 9.66
C ASP A 74 3.90 13.40 9.87
N VAL A 75 3.55 12.69 8.77
CA VAL A 75 3.33 11.25 8.78
C VAL A 75 3.49 10.66 7.37
N ILE A 76 3.95 9.42 7.29
CA ILE A 76 3.95 8.62 6.07
C ILE A 76 3.04 7.40 6.24
N PHE A 77 2.06 7.25 5.35
CA PHE A 77 1.24 6.05 5.22
C PHE A 77 1.85 5.16 4.14
N HIS A 78 2.51 4.09 4.55
CA HIS A 78 3.16 3.16 3.63
C HIS A 78 2.22 2.01 3.26
N LEU A 79 1.46 2.21 2.16
CA LEU A 79 0.47 1.26 1.64
C LEU A 79 0.96 0.53 0.38
N ALA A 80 1.99 1.06 -0.30
CA ALA A 80 2.52 0.49 -1.53
C ALA A 80 3.03 -0.94 -1.32
N ALA A 81 2.38 -1.90 -1.97
CA ALA A 81 2.78 -3.30 -1.96
C ALA A 81 2.14 -4.09 -3.11
N LYS A 82 2.77 -5.18 -3.52
CA LYS A 82 2.14 -6.22 -4.33
C LYS A 82 1.31 -7.11 -3.40
N ALA A 83 0.01 -6.84 -3.33
CA ALA A 83 -0.89 -7.32 -2.27
C ALA A 83 -1.80 -8.45 -2.76
N ARG A 84 -1.29 -9.64 -3.06
CA ARG A 84 -2.09 -10.86 -3.29
C ARG A 84 -1.23 -12.12 -3.21
N ILE A 85 -1.83 -13.20 -2.73
CA ILE A 85 -1.15 -14.50 -2.54
C ILE A 85 -0.82 -15.12 -3.89
N VAL A 86 -1.81 -15.35 -4.75
CA VAL A 86 -1.61 -16.08 -6.04
C VAL A 86 -0.55 -15.43 -6.92
N PRO A 87 -0.58 -14.11 -7.21
CA PRO A 87 0.50 -13.48 -7.97
C PRO A 87 1.87 -13.57 -7.30
N SER A 88 1.93 -13.63 -5.96
CA SER A 88 3.20 -13.77 -5.25
C SER A 88 3.83 -15.16 -5.42
N ILE A 89 3.00 -16.20 -5.51
CA ILE A 89 3.45 -17.58 -5.80
C ILE A 89 3.92 -17.69 -7.25
N GLN A 90 3.19 -17.09 -8.18
CA GLN A 90 3.54 -17.12 -9.61
C GLN A 90 4.82 -16.33 -9.93
N ASN A 91 5.07 -15.24 -9.21
CA ASN A 91 6.27 -14.42 -9.38
C ASN A 91 6.87 -13.99 -8.03
N PRO A 92 7.50 -14.93 -7.30
CA PRO A 92 8.00 -14.67 -5.95
C PRO A 92 9.09 -13.59 -5.93
N LYS A 93 10.00 -13.61 -6.89
CA LYS A 93 11.09 -12.62 -7.00
C LYS A 93 10.52 -11.19 -7.06
N LYS A 94 9.48 -10.96 -7.87
CA LYS A 94 8.85 -9.65 -8.01
C LYS A 94 8.20 -9.20 -6.71
N SER A 95 7.49 -10.08 -6.03
CA SER A 95 6.81 -9.77 -4.77
C SER A 95 7.81 -9.46 -3.65
N LEU A 96 8.83 -10.33 -3.48
CA LEU A 96 9.88 -10.15 -2.49
C LEU A 96 10.63 -8.83 -2.72
N PHE A 97 11.14 -8.62 -3.94
CA PHE A 97 11.91 -7.42 -4.27
C PHE A 97 11.11 -6.15 -4.06
N ASN A 98 9.88 -6.07 -4.59
CA ASN A 98 9.08 -4.85 -4.48
C ASN A 98 8.71 -4.53 -3.04
N ASN A 99 8.16 -5.51 -2.29
CA ASN A 99 7.61 -5.23 -0.97
C ASN A 99 8.70 -4.96 0.07
N ILE A 100 9.80 -5.71 0.02
CA ILE A 100 10.89 -5.54 0.99
C ILE A 100 11.67 -4.25 0.71
N ASN A 101 12.10 -4.03 -0.54
CA ASN A 101 12.91 -2.85 -0.85
C ASN A 101 12.13 -1.56 -0.74
N SER A 102 10.84 -1.51 -1.12
CA SER A 102 10.02 -0.31 -0.92
C SER A 102 9.90 0.05 0.56
N THR A 103 9.74 -0.95 1.43
CA THR A 103 9.67 -0.74 2.88
C THR A 103 11.00 -0.24 3.43
N ILE A 104 12.13 -0.85 3.04
CA ILE A 104 13.47 -0.38 3.45
C ILE A 104 13.70 1.05 3.00
N ASN A 105 13.41 1.38 1.74
CA ASN A 105 13.63 2.72 1.20
C ASN A 105 12.78 3.79 1.92
N ILE A 106 11.54 3.49 2.27
CA ILE A 106 10.71 4.40 3.08
C ILE A 106 11.28 4.55 4.48
N LEU A 107 11.67 3.46 5.15
CA LEU A 107 12.25 3.52 6.48
C LEU A 107 13.57 4.31 6.51
N GLU A 108 14.43 4.15 5.51
CA GLU A 108 15.66 4.94 5.38
C GLU A 108 15.40 6.42 5.10
N PHE A 109 14.39 6.72 4.28
CA PHE A 109 13.98 8.10 4.03
C PHE A 109 13.50 8.79 5.31
N VAL A 110 12.58 8.15 6.06
CA VAL A 110 11.99 8.75 7.26
C VAL A 110 12.97 8.81 8.44
N ARG A 111 13.95 7.91 8.50
CA ARG A 111 15.00 7.92 9.52
C ARG A 111 15.80 9.21 9.54
N LYS A 112 16.00 9.86 8.39
CA LYS A 112 16.72 11.14 8.27
C LYS A 112 16.06 12.26 9.08
N ASN A 113 14.71 12.26 9.17
CA ASN A 113 13.94 13.33 9.79
C ASN A 113 13.09 12.87 10.98
N ASN A 114 13.25 11.62 11.40
CA ASN A 114 12.43 10.96 12.44
C ASN A 114 10.92 11.13 12.19
N THR A 115 10.50 10.92 10.93
CA THR A 115 9.09 11.08 10.54
C THR A 115 8.29 9.82 10.91
N PRO A 116 7.13 9.94 11.58
CA PRO A 116 6.27 8.80 11.89
C PRO A 116 5.83 8.02 10.65
N VAL A 117 5.81 6.67 10.74
CA VAL A 117 5.35 5.77 9.69
C VAL A 117 4.17 4.94 10.16
N VAL A 118 3.10 4.91 9.37
CA VAL A 118 2.00 3.96 9.51
C VAL A 118 2.15 2.92 8.40
N TYR A 119 2.52 1.70 8.79
CA TYR A 119 2.75 0.58 7.87
C TYR A 119 1.48 -0.25 7.69
N ALA A 120 1.12 -0.54 6.44
CA ALA A 120 0.04 -1.46 6.12
C ALA A 120 0.50 -2.91 6.30
N GLY A 121 0.31 -3.45 7.48
CA GLY A 121 0.49 -4.87 7.80
C GLY A 121 -0.66 -5.72 7.26
N SER A 122 -0.65 -7.01 7.55
CA SER A 122 -1.66 -7.97 7.08
C SER A 122 -2.04 -8.96 8.18
N SER A 123 -3.32 -9.32 8.22
CA SER A 123 -3.81 -10.41 9.09
C SER A 123 -3.16 -11.75 8.77
N SER A 124 -2.65 -11.95 7.55
CA SER A 124 -1.92 -13.16 7.18
C SER A 124 -0.67 -13.42 8.03
N SER A 125 -0.12 -12.36 8.67
CA SER A 125 1.01 -12.48 9.61
C SER A 125 0.67 -13.23 10.90
N HIS A 126 -0.61 -13.52 11.18
CA HIS A 126 -1.03 -14.34 12.32
C HIS A 126 -0.96 -15.85 12.04
N GLY A 127 -0.90 -16.26 10.78
CA GLY A 127 -0.79 -17.65 10.37
C GLY A 127 0.65 -18.08 10.09
N ASP A 128 0.82 -19.10 9.25
CA ASP A 128 2.13 -19.54 8.80
C ASP A 128 2.75 -18.50 7.87
N ILE A 129 3.79 -17.84 8.37
CA ILE A 129 4.53 -16.81 7.63
C ILE A 129 5.26 -17.34 6.40
N TYR A 130 5.50 -18.64 6.33
CA TYR A 130 6.16 -19.31 5.21
C TYR A 130 5.17 -19.88 4.19
N ALA A 131 3.86 -19.73 4.40
CA ALA A 131 2.85 -20.27 3.51
C ALA A 131 2.95 -19.72 2.07
N ASN A 132 3.38 -18.48 1.90
CA ASN A 132 3.57 -17.87 0.58
C ASN A 132 4.42 -16.58 0.65
N PRO A 133 5.00 -16.13 -0.48
CA PRO A 133 5.86 -14.94 -0.52
C PRO A 133 5.15 -13.64 -0.08
N TYR A 134 3.86 -13.46 -0.37
CA TYR A 134 3.13 -12.28 0.08
C TYR A 134 3.07 -12.19 1.61
N THR A 135 2.64 -13.27 2.27
CA THR A 135 2.58 -13.35 3.74
C THR A 135 3.95 -13.08 4.34
N PHE A 136 5.00 -13.72 3.81
CA PHE A 136 6.37 -13.49 4.26
C PHE A 136 6.79 -12.02 4.14
N THR A 137 6.51 -11.35 3.00
CA THR A 137 6.90 -9.96 2.83
C THR A 137 6.14 -9.00 3.74
N LYS A 138 4.88 -9.29 4.05
CA LYS A 138 4.10 -8.47 4.99
C LYS A 138 4.62 -8.60 6.41
N TRP A 139 4.86 -9.83 6.86
CA TRP A 139 5.51 -10.07 8.14
C TRP A 139 6.90 -9.43 8.21
N ASN A 140 7.74 -9.60 7.19
CA ASN A 140 9.08 -8.99 7.14
C ASN A 140 9.02 -7.45 7.24
N GLY A 141 8.06 -6.81 6.58
CA GLY A 141 7.86 -5.36 6.70
C GLY A 141 7.47 -4.92 8.12
N GLU A 142 6.67 -5.71 8.82
CA GLU A 142 6.36 -5.46 10.24
C GLU A 142 7.62 -5.60 11.12
N GLU A 143 8.46 -6.60 10.88
CA GLU A 143 9.72 -6.80 11.60
C GLU A 143 10.74 -5.69 11.29
N LEU A 144 10.81 -5.22 10.05
CA LEU A 144 11.61 -4.04 9.70
C LEU A 144 11.13 -2.78 10.44
N CYS A 145 9.83 -2.53 10.53
CA CYS A 145 9.29 -1.41 11.33
C CYS A 145 9.69 -1.52 12.80
N LYS A 146 9.59 -2.71 13.40
CA LYS A 146 10.02 -2.96 14.80
C LYS A 146 11.52 -2.75 14.97
N LEU A 147 12.34 -3.25 14.02
CA LEU A 147 13.79 -3.08 14.05
C LEU A 147 14.15 -1.60 14.04
N TYR A 148 13.58 -0.81 13.11
CA TYR A 148 13.87 0.62 13.01
C TYR A 148 13.36 1.41 14.22
N SER A 149 12.23 1.00 14.79
CA SER A 149 11.73 1.59 16.03
C SER A 149 12.70 1.34 17.19
N ASN A 150 13.17 0.10 17.36
CA ASN A 150 14.04 -0.26 18.47
C ASN A 150 15.45 0.33 18.34
N VAL A 151 16.03 0.32 17.13
CA VAL A 151 17.44 0.74 16.93
C VAL A 151 17.58 2.24 16.74
N TYR A 152 16.61 2.86 16.05
CA TYR A 152 16.70 4.28 15.66
C TYR A 152 15.65 5.17 16.34
N ASN A 153 14.84 4.62 17.26
CA ASN A 153 13.71 5.32 17.90
C ASN A 153 12.72 5.92 16.89
N LEU A 154 12.56 5.29 15.74
CA LEU A 154 11.65 5.75 14.70
C LEU A 154 10.19 5.45 15.12
N PRO A 155 9.29 6.46 15.18
CA PRO A 155 7.89 6.22 15.48
C PRO A 155 7.22 5.39 14.37
N THR A 156 6.91 4.12 14.63
CA THR A 156 6.23 3.24 13.70
C THR A 156 4.94 2.71 14.28
N THR A 157 3.91 2.66 13.44
CA THR A 157 2.60 2.05 13.76
C THR A 157 2.28 1.01 12.71
N ILE A 158 1.90 -0.20 13.12
CA ILE A 158 1.52 -1.28 12.23
C ILE A 158 0.01 -1.43 12.26
N CYS A 159 -0.65 -1.18 11.11
CA CYS A 159 -2.08 -1.40 10.92
C CYS A 159 -2.28 -2.70 10.15
N ARG A 160 -2.68 -3.79 10.82
CA ARG A 160 -2.95 -5.07 10.17
C ARG A 160 -4.34 -5.06 9.55
N PHE A 161 -4.38 -5.05 8.23
CA PHE A 161 -5.63 -5.17 7.49
C PHE A 161 -6.08 -6.63 7.42
N TYR A 162 -7.37 -6.82 7.64
CA TYR A 162 -8.09 -8.07 7.41
C TYR A 162 -8.74 -8.02 6.02
N ASN A 163 -10.01 -8.37 5.93
CA ASN A 163 -10.75 -8.26 4.68
C ASN A 163 -11.30 -6.84 4.52
N VAL A 164 -10.68 -6.06 3.64
CA VAL A 164 -11.14 -4.72 3.31
C VAL A 164 -11.97 -4.73 2.03
N TYR A 165 -13.04 -3.94 2.00
CA TYR A 165 -13.93 -3.77 0.86
C TYR A 165 -14.44 -2.33 0.82
N GLY A 166 -14.96 -1.89 -0.32
CA GLY A 166 -15.53 -0.56 -0.49
C GLY A 166 -15.18 0.08 -1.83
N ASP A 167 -15.46 1.36 -1.96
CA ASP A 167 -15.24 2.14 -3.18
C ASP A 167 -13.80 2.02 -3.68
N HIS A 168 -13.63 1.99 -5.00
CA HIS A 168 -12.35 1.83 -5.70
C HIS A 168 -11.66 0.47 -5.52
N GLN A 169 -12.33 -0.54 -4.93
CA GLN A 169 -11.80 -1.90 -4.93
C GLN A 169 -11.69 -2.44 -6.36
N LEU A 170 -10.70 -3.32 -6.58
CA LEU A 170 -10.57 -3.98 -7.88
C LEU A 170 -11.66 -5.03 -8.03
N THR A 171 -12.39 -4.98 -9.14
CA THR A 171 -13.48 -5.90 -9.47
C THR A 171 -13.07 -6.97 -10.47
N ASP A 172 -11.87 -6.84 -11.07
CA ASP A 172 -11.32 -7.79 -12.04
C ASP A 172 -9.80 -7.99 -11.87
N GLY A 173 -9.26 -8.94 -12.62
CA GLY A 173 -7.84 -9.27 -12.64
C GLY A 173 -7.34 -10.02 -11.40
N ALA A 174 -6.05 -10.35 -11.42
CA ALA A 174 -5.40 -11.19 -10.40
C ALA A 174 -5.32 -10.54 -9.00
N TYR A 175 -5.60 -9.24 -8.90
CA TYR A 175 -5.56 -8.47 -7.67
C TYR A 175 -6.93 -8.10 -7.09
N CYS A 176 -8.04 -8.58 -7.68
CA CYS A 176 -9.38 -8.31 -7.17
C CYS A 176 -9.68 -9.08 -5.86
N THR A 177 -10.61 -8.55 -5.08
CA THR A 177 -11.14 -9.22 -3.89
C THR A 177 -12.30 -10.14 -4.25
N VAL A 178 -12.65 -11.10 -3.38
CA VAL A 178 -13.85 -11.92 -3.56
C VAL A 178 -15.10 -11.02 -3.66
N LEU A 179 -15.20 -10.00 -2.82
CA LEU A 179 -16.31 -9.04 -2.88
C LEU A 179 -16.32 -8.22 -4.18
N GLY A 180 -15.14 -7.86 -4.70
CA GLY A 180 -15.05 -7.19 -6.01
C GLY A 180 -15.51 -8.08 -7.17
N VAL A 181 -15.23 -9.38 -7.10
CA VAL A 181 -15.76 -10.35 -8.08
C VAL A 181 -17.30 -10.41 -7.99
N PHE A 182 -17.85 -10.49 -6.78
CA PHE A 182 -19.30 -10.51 -6.60
C PHE A 182 -19.97 -9.23 -7.09
N GLU A 183 -19.38 -8.07 -6.81
CA GLU A 183 -19.87 -6.78 -7.32
C GLU A 183 -19.93 -6.77 -8.84
N ARG A 184 -18.88 -7.22 -9.52
CA ARG A 184 -18.85 -7.34 -10.98
C ARG A 184 -19.91 -8.29 -11.51
N LEU A 185 -20.02 -9.50 -10.94
CA LEU A 185 -21.02 -10.50 -11.37
C LEU A 185 -22.45 -10.00 -11.18
N HIS A 186 -22.69 -9.30 -10.09
CA HIS A 186 -23.99 -8.67 -9.84
C HIS A 186 -24.32 -7.59 -10.88
N GLN A 187 -23.36 -6.71 -11.19
CA GLN A 187 -23.51 -5.66 -12.21
C GLN A 187 -23.74 -6.24 -13.62
N MET A 188 -23.16 -7.40 -13.92
CA MET A 188 -23.37 -8.12 -15.18
C MET A 188 -24.69 -8.90 -15.23
N GLY A 189 -25.49 -8.94 -14.16
CA GLY A 189 -26.72 -9.70 -14.06
C GLY A 189 -26.55 -11.21 -13.88
N ASN A 190 -25.33 -11.69 -13.64
CA ASN A 190 -24.98 -13.11 -13.46
C ASN A 190 -25.29 -13.59 -12.03
N LYS A 191 -26.56 -13.70 -11.69
CA LYS A 191 -27.02 -14.13 -10.35
C LYS A 191 -26.62 -15.56 -9.99
N GLU A 192 -26.61 -16.49 -10.95
CA GLU A 192 -26.27 -17.90 -10.72
C GLU A 192 -24.79 -18.09 -10.35
N GLU A 193 -23.86 -17.48 -11.06
CA GLU A 193 -22.44 -17.55 -10.73
C GLU A 193 -22.12 -16.91 -9.38
N THR A 194 -22.80 -15.82 -9.03
CA THR A 194 -22.65 -15.17 -7.72
C THR A 194 -23.06 -16.10 -6.58
N LEU A 195 -24.16 -16.85 -6.75
CA LEU A 195 -24.65 -17.83 -5.76
C LEU A 195 -23.73 -19.04 -5.64
N HIS A 196 -23.20 -19.56 -6.75
CA HIS A 196 -22.24 -20.68 -6.73
C HIS A 196 -20.96 -20.35 -5.98
N MET A 197 -20.41 -19.14 -6.12
CA MET A 197 -19.21 -18.73 -5.39
C MET A 197 -19.46 -18.54 -3.87
N LEU A 198 -20.68 -18.15 -3.47
CA LEU A 198 -21.05 -18.02 -2.05
C LEU A 198 -21.17 -19.38 -1.33
N VAL A 199 -21.42 -20.46 -2.06
CA VAL A 199 -21.60 -21.82 -1.49
C VAL A 199 -20.25 -22.56 -1.33
N ILE A 200 -19.20 -22.13 -2.01
CA ILE A 200 -17.86 -22.77 -2.01
C ILE A 200 -16.88 -22.08 -1.03
N SER A 201 -17.22 -20.93 -0.48
CA SER A 201 -16.42 -20.17 0.48
C SER A 201 -16.87 -20.40 1.92
#